data_a1e9e5662c0dda0cb80983f43af8bec7
#
_entry.id   a1e9e5662c0dda0cb80983f43af8bec7
#
_cell.length_a   1.000
_cell.length_b   1.000
_cell.length_c   1.000
_cell.angle_alpha   90.00
_cell.angle_beta   90.00
_cell.angle_gamma   90.00
#
_symmetry.space_group_name_H-M   'P 1'
#
loop_
_entity.id
_entity.type
_entity.pdbx_description
1 polymer ?
#
loop_
_entity_poly.entity_id
_entity_poly.type
_entity_poly.pdbx_seq_one_letter_code
_entity_poly.pdbx_strand_id
1 'polypeptide(L)'
;MTETTPSPLGNVITIDDDRIKSHLDRVVRGSVEETLNALLDAEADRLCNAQRYERSEARRDTRAGHYERKLQTKAGEVKLRIPKLRMQTFETAIIERYRRRESSVEEALIEMYLAGVSVRRVEDITEALWGTRVSPSTVSDLNKKIYGTIEAWRNRPIEGEHPYVYLDGIVLKRSWAGEVRNVSLLVAIGVNGEGYREILGICEGAKEDKAGWSGFLKHLKERGLKGVRLIISDACMGLSESAAEFFPDAAWQRCLVHWYRNVFSHVPSTKVREIAAMLKAIHAGEDLSLIHISEPTRP
;
A
#
# COMPACT_ATOMS: atom_id res chain seq x y z
N MET A 1 -12.40 37.01 -57.55
CA MET A 1 -12.16 38.00 -56.49
C MET A 1 -13.20 37.76 -55.39
N THR A 2 -12.87 37.00 -54.42
CA THR A 2 -13.71 36.75 -53.24
C THR A 2 -13.05 37.45 -52.06
N GLU A 3 -13.65 38.56 -51.65
CA GLU A 3 -13.25 39.32 -50.47
C GLU A 3 -13.50 38.48 -49.22
N THR A 4 -12.44 38.14 -48.52
CA THR A 4 -12.49 37.51 -47.22
C THR A 4 -12.59 38.64 -46.18
N THR A 5 -13.79 38.82 -45.63
CA THR A 5 -14.04 39.71 -44.49
C THR A 5 -13.29 39.21 -43.28
N PRO A 6 -12.45 40.01 -42.58
CA PRO A 6 -11.82 39.58 -41.33
C PRO A 6 -12.84 39.52 -40.21
N SER A 7 -12.91 38.37 -39.53
CA SER A 7 -13.72 38.14 -38.34
C SER A 7 -13.30 39.09 -37.22
N PRO A 8 -14.23 39.73 -36.48
CA PRO A 8 -13.91 40.70 -35.42
C PRO A 8 -13.68 40.07 -34.07
N LEU A 9 -12.96 38.96 -33.99
CA LEU A 9 -12.53 38.34 -32.72
C LEU A 9 -11.01 38.59 -32.49
N GLY A 10 -10.66 39.86 -32.56
CA GLY A 10 -9.38 40.31 -31.99
C GLY A 10 -9.50 40.55 -30.53
N ASN A 11 -8.92 39.69 -29.76
CA ASN A 11 -8.50 39.59 -28.35
C ASN A 11 -9.08 38.34 -27.70
N VAL A 12 -8.63 37.18 -28.13
CA VAL A 12 -8.67 35.99 -27.30
C VAL A 12 -7.75 36.29 -26.11
N ILE A 13 -8.34 36.53 -24.93
CA ILE A 13 -7.59 36.60 -23.67
C ILE A 13 -6.97 35.23 -23.49
N THR A 14 -5.68 35.12 -23.76
CA THR A 14 -4.93 33.89 -23.42
C THR A 14 -4.77 33.87 -21.91
N ILE A 15 -5.49 32.98 -21.26
CA ILE A 15 -5.33 32.73 -19.81
C ILE A 15 -3.99 32.00 -19.65
N ASP A 16 -3.08 32.63 -18.93
CA ASP A 16 -1.78 32.05 -18.55
C ASP A 16 -2.01 31.18 -17.30
N ASP A 17 -2.41 29.93 -17.52
CA ASP A 17 -2.71 28.97 -16.46
C ASP A 17 -1.51 28.74 -15.52
N ASP A 18 -0.29 28.75 -16.02
CA ASP A 18 0.92 28.57 -15.21
C ASP A 18 1.16 29.76 -14.27
N ARG A 19 0.87 30.95 -14.75
CA ARG A 19 0.98 32.18 -13.93
C ARG A 19 -0.09 32.25 -12.85
N ILE A 20 -1.32 31.81 -13.18
CA ILE A 20 -2.42 31.74 -12.19
C ILE A 20 -2.07 30.70 -11.14
N LYS A 21 -1.66 29.51 -11.55
CA LYS A 21 -1.28 28.42 -10.64
C LYS A 21 -0.15 28.85 -9.72
N SER A 22 0.93 29.40 -10.26
CA SER A 22 2.07 29.85 -9.43
C SER A 22 1.71 30.99 -8.47
N HIS A 23 0.75 31.84 -8.84
CA HIS A 23 0.22 32.86 -7.93
C HIS A 23 -0.62 32.27 -6.80
N LEU A 24 -1.53 31.37 -7.13
CA LEU A 24 -2.37 30.64 -6.15
C LEU A 24 -1.52 29.85 -5.17
N ASP A 25 -0.54 29.10 -5.65
CA ASP A 25 0.39 28.34 -4.80
C ASP A 25 1.15 29.22 -3.82
N ARG A 26 1.55 30.43 -4.27
CA ARG A 26 2.21 31.42 -3.40
C ARG A 26 1.28 31.97 -2.34
N VAL A 27 0.05 32.32 -2.71
CA VAL A 27 -0.97 32.85 -1.77
C VAL A 27 -1.33 31.79 -0.72
N VAL A 28 -1.61 30.57 -1.16
CA VAL A 28 -1.97 29.46 -0.24
C VAL A 28 -0.81 29.16 0.71
N ARG A 29 0.42 29.06 0.18
CA ARG A 29 1.60 28.82 1.01
C ARG A 29 1.84 29.93 2.02
N GLY A 30 1.73 31.19 1.59
CA GLY A 30 1.87 32.37 2.48
C GLY A 30 0.82 32.36 3.60
N SER A 31 -0.44 32.08 3.26
CA SER A 31 -1.53 31.98 4.25
C SER A 31 -1.30 30.87 5.27
N VAL A 32 -0.85 29.69 4.83
CA VAL A 32 -0.51 28.57 5.72
C VAL A 32 0.67 28.93 6.63
N GLU A 33 1.71 29.55 6.09
CA GLU A 33 2.89 29.98 6.85
C GLU A 33 2.52 31.01 7.92
N GLU A 34 1.75 32.04 7.56
CA GLU A 34 1.27 33.06 8.49
C GLU A 34 0.40 32.48 9.59
N THR A 35 -0.55 31.59 9.23
CA THR A 35 -1.44 30.95 10.19
C THR A 35 -0.67 30.11 11.19
N LEU A 36 0.24 29.25 10.73
CA LEU A 36 1.04 28.41 11.62
C LEU A 36 1.94 29.25 12.54
N ASN A 37 2.57 30.31 12.01
CA ASN A 37 3.40 31.18 12.81
C ASN A 37 2.58 31.99 13.87
N ALA A 38 1.37 32.42 13.51
CA ALA A 38 0.45 33.08 14.46
C ALA A 38 0.01 32.13 15.58
N LEU A 39 -0.27 30.87 15.26
CA LEU A 39 -0.61 29.84 16.25
C LEU A 39 0.56 29.55 17.20
N LEU A 40 1.79 29.42 16.67
CA LEU A 40 3.00 29.23 17.48
C LEU A 40 3.25 30.43 18.41
N ASP A 41 3.03 31.66 17.92
CA ASP A 41 3.14 32.87 18.74
C ASP A 41 2.08 32.90 19.82
N ALA A 42 0.82 32.58 19.51
CA ALA A 42 -0.26 32.52 20.51
C ALA A 42 0.00 31.46 21.60
N GLU A 43 0.57 30.29 21.22
CA GLU A 43 0.95 29.27 22.19
C GLU A 43 2.09 29.74 23.11
N ALA A 44 3.07 30.44 22.55
CA ALA A 44 4.14 31.05 23.36
C ALA A 44 3.61 32.12 24.31
N ASP A 45 2.63 32.94 23.90
CA ASP A 45 1.98 33.91 24.78
C ASP A 45 1.25 33.22 25.94
N ARG A 46 0.56 32.12 25.70
CA ARG A 46 -0.06 31.30 26.75
C ARG A 46 0.97 30.76 27.76
N LEU A 47 2.08 30.21 27.26
CA LEU A 47 3.15 29.65 28.10
C LEU A 47 3.83 30.75 28.93
N CYS A 48 4.02 31.95 28.36
CA CYS A 48 4.56 33.10 29.05
C CYS A 48 3.54 33.78 30.01
N ASN A 49 2.26 33.47 29.88
CA ASN A 49 1.14 34.18 30.53
C ASN A 49 1.21 35.70 30.32
N ALA A 50 1.66 36.13 29.15
CA ALA A 50 1.73 37.54 28.73
C ALA A 50 2.03 37.64 27.25
N GLN A 51 1.52 38.65 26.57
CA GLN A 51 1.80 38.98 25.18
C GLN A 51 3.26 39.45 24.98
N ARG A 52 3.69 39.45 23.73
CA ARG A 52 5.00 39.97 23.36
C ARG A 52 5.12 41.45 23.77
N TYR A 53 6.16 41.81 24.53
CA TYR A 53 6.44 43.13 25.09
C TYR A 53 5.46 43.62 26.18
N GLU A 54 4.45 42.86 26.55
CA GLU A 54 3.57 43.20 27.67
C GLU A 54 4.35 43.12 28.99
N ARG A 55 4.18 44.10 29.85
CA ARG A 55 4.70 44.13 31.22
C ARG A 55 3.58 43.73 32.18
N SER A 56 3.61 42.50 32.67
CA SER A 56 2.62 41.93 33.58
C SER A 56 3.32 41.23 34.75
N GLU A 57 2.85 41.44 35.96
CA GLU A 57 3.33 40.71 37.15
C GLU A 57 2.99 39.21 37.09
N ALA A 58 1.97 38.85 36.33
CA ALA A 58 1.57 37.45 36.09
C ALA A 58 2.44 36.72 35.08
N ARG A 59 3.43 37.38 34.46
CA ARG A 59 4.33 36.80 33.47
C ARG A 59 5.15 35.66 34.09
N ARG A 60 5.10 34.48 33.47
CA ARG A 60 5.81 33.26 33.90
C ARG A 60 7.14 33.06 33.23
N ASP A 61 7.27 33.48 31.95
CA ASP A 61 8.50 33.34 31.17
C ASP A 61 8.64 34.49 30.15
N THR A 62 9.81 34.59 29.55
CA THR A 62 10.15 35.64 28.59
C THR A 62 10.65 35.02 27.30
N ARG A 63 10.19 35.55 26.16
CA ARG A 63 10.67 35.13 24.86
C ARG A 63 12.14 35.50 24.64
N ALA A 64 12.95 34.58 24.18
CA ALA A 64 14.39 34.74 23.91
C ALA A 64 14.70 34.71 22.40
N GLY A 65 13.77 35.17 21.57
CA GLY A 65 13.88 35.08 20.13
C GLY A 65 13.14 33.89 19.52
N HIS A 66 13.57 33.49 18.34
CA HIS A 66 13.03 32.33 17.64
C HIS A 66 14.16 31.64 16.85
N TYR A 67 13.91 30.44 16.39
CA TYR A 67 14.72 29.78 15.33
C TYR A 67 13.84 29.39 14.17
N GLU A 68 14.40 29.36 12.99
CA GLU A 68 13.70 28.95 11.78
C GLU A 68 13.73 27.43 11.61
N ARG A 69 12.59 26.88 11.21
CA ARG A 69 12.43 25.48 10.86
C ARG A 69 11.58 25.36 9.60
N LYS A 70 11.97 24.47 8.70
CA LYS A 70 11.20 24.17 7.51
C LYS A 70 10.22 23.03 7.78
N LEU A 71 9.00 23.18 7.31
CA LEU A 71 7.96 22.15 7.36
C LEU A 71 7.41 21.95 5.97
N GLN A 72 7.41 20.70 5.51
CA GLN A 72 6.77 20.30 4.26
C GLN A 72 5.28 20.09 4.52
N THR A 73 4.44 20.88 3.85
CA THR A 73 2.97 20.81 3.93
C THR A 73 2.38 20.47 2.56
N LYS A 74 1.07 20.25 2.50
CA LYS A 74 0.33 20.12 1.23
C LYS A 74 0.43 21.37 0.34
N ALA A 75 0.63 22.54 0.94
CA ALA A 75 0.82 23.79 0.23
C ALA A 75 2.27 24.03 -0.24
N GLY A 76 3.17 23.08 0.02
CA GLY A 76 4.61 23.18 -0.22
C GLY A 76 5.40 23.43 1.07
N GLU A 77 6.70 23.78 0.90
CA GLU A 77 7.59 24.09 2.03
C GLU A 77 7.27 25.45 2.64
N VAL A 78 6.99 25.48 3.94
CA VAL A 78 6.76 26.70 4.74
C VAL A 78 7.85 26.88 5.79
N LYS A 79 8.14 28.13 6.17
CA LYS A 79 9.12 28.50 7.18
C LYS A 79 8.43 28.82 8.50
N LEU A 80 8.70 28.02 9.49
CA LEU A 80 8.17 28.20 10.84
C LEU A 80 9.17 28.96 11.70
N ARG A 81 8.69 29.95 12.43
CA ARG A 81 9.45 30.71 13.42
C ARG A 81 9.14 30.16 14.81
N ILE A 82 9.89 29.15 15.22
CA ILE A 82 9.67 28.49 16.52
C ILE A 82 10.16 29.41 17.66
N PRO A 83 9.29 29.84 18.57
CA PRO A 83 9.69 30.68 19.68
C PRO A 83 10.70 30.00 20.61
N LYS A 84 11.62 30.77 21.16
CA LYS A 84 12.50 30.37 22.27
C LYS A 84 12.06 31.05 23.54
N LEU A 85 11.97 30.30 24.63
CA LEU A 85 11.68 30.78 25.95
C LEU A 85 12.96 30.74 26.81
N ARG A 86 13.06 31.60 27.82
CA ARG A 86 14.27 31.70 28.65
C ARG A 86 14.35 30.64 29.71
N MET A 87 13.24 30.32 30.36
CA MET A 87 13.22 29.46 31.55
C MET A 87 12.80 28.04 31.23
N GLN A 88 12.01 27.85 30.16
CA GLN A 88 11.51 26.52 29.75
C GLN A 88 11.73 26.26 28.26
N THR A 89 11.73 24.99 27.89
CA THR A 89 11.77 24.58 26.48
C THR A 89 10.39 24.80 25.87
N PHE A 90 10.33 25.49 24.72
CA PHE A 90 9.08 25.64 23.98
C PHE A 90 8.72 24.31 23.32
N GLU A 91 7.69 23.66 23.82
CA GLU A 91 7.08 22.46 23.22
C GLU A 91 5.69 22.83 22.73
N THR A 92 5.46 22.63 21.45
CA THR A 92 4.20 22.98 20.79
C THR A 92 3.33 21.75 20.59
N ALA A 93 2.02 21.88 20.80
CA ALA A 93 1.02 20.88 20.46
C ALA A 93 0.65 20.89 18.96
N ILE A 94 1.01 21.98 18.23
CA ILE A 94 0.65 22.17 16.83
C ILE A 94 1.49 21.30 15.91
N ILE A 95 2.77 21.11 16.25
CA ILE A 95 3.73 20.36 15.41
C ILE A 95 4.61 19.52 16.33
N GLU A 96 4.61 18.21 16.14
CA GLU A 96 5.48 17.31 16.87
C GLU A 96 6.96 17.71 16.76
N ARG A 97 7.67 17.58 17.86
CA ARG A 97 9.10 17.86 17.92
C ARG A 97 9.84 17.01 16.88
N TYR A 98 10.74 17.66 16.11
CA TYR A 98 11.52 17.05 15.02
C TYR A 98 10.74 16.60 13.77
N ARG A 99 9.44 16.81 13.68
CA ARG A 99 8.67 16.51 12.49
C ARG A 99 9.04 17.48 11.35
N ARG A 100 9.46 16.93 10.22
CA ARG A 100 9.84 17.73 9.05
C ARG A 100 8.74 17.82 7.99
N ARG A 101 7.71 16.98 8.11
CA ARG A 101 6.59 16.88 7.17
C ARG A 101 5.26 16.84 7.92
N GLU A 102 4.25 17.35 7.29
CA GLU A 102 2.86 17.17 7.72
C GLU A 102 2.47 15.68 7.60
N SER A 103 1.61 15.18 8.50
CA SER A 103 1.18 13.76 8.49
C SER A 103 0.60 13.35 7.14
N SER A 104 -0.26 14.19 6.59
CA SER A 104 -0.90 13.95 5.31
C SER A 104 0.07 13.82 4.12
N VAL A 105 1.22 14.49 4.17
CA VAL A 105 2.29 14.34 3.17
C VAL A 105 2.98 12.98 3.36
N GLU A 106 3.26 12.57 4.61
CA GLU A 106 3.84 11.25 4.89
C GLU A 106 2.88 10.13 4.46
N GLU A 107 1.59 10.25 4.76
CA GLU A 107 0.55 9.30 4.35
C GLU A 107 0.45 9.19 2.82
N ALA A 108 0.44 10.31 2.10
CA ALA A 108 0.42 10.31 0.65
C ALA A 108 1.65 9.63 0.03
N LEU A 109 2.84 9.82 0.59
CA LEU A 109 4.06 9.14 0.16
C LEU A 109 3.97 7.62 0.37
N ILE A 110 3.41 7.22 1.49
CA ILE A 110 3.16 5.82 1.84
C ILE A 110 2.19 5.19 0.85
N GLU A 111 1.05 5.85 0.60
CA GLU A 111 0.04 5.38 -0.35
C GLU A 111 0.58 5.26 -1.78
N MET A 112 1.33 6.24 -2.26
CA MET A 112 2.00 6.16 -3.56
C MET A 112 2.89 4.92 -3.67
N TYR A 113 3.65 4.63 -2.63
CA TYR A 113 4.53 3.48 -2.60
C TYR A 113 3.75 2.16 -2.56
N LEU A 114 2.73 2.06 -1.71
CA LEU A 114 1.87 0.87 -1.62
C LEU A 114 1.08 0.63 -2.91
N ALA A 115 0.73 1.69 -3.64
CA ALA A 115 0.13 1.61 -4.97
C ALA A 115 1.13 1.16 -6.07
N GLY A 116 2.39 0.88 -5.71
CA GLY A 116 3.40 0.38 -6.64
C GLY A 116 4.14 1.47 -7.43
N VAL A 117 4.01 2.74 -7.02
CA VAL A 117 4.79 3.83 -7.64
C VAL A 117 6.26 3.65 -7.27
N SER A 118 7.13 3.60 -8.28
CA SER A 118 8.58 3.48 -8.03
C SER A 118 9.10 4.70 -7.27
N VAL A 119 10.10 4.48 -6.41
CA VAL A 119 10.68 5.54 -5.57
C VAL A 119 11.17 6.74 -6.38
N ARG A 120 11.73 6.50 -7.58
CA ARG A 120 12.14 7.57 -8.52
C ARG A 120 10.94 8.37 -9.02
N ARG A 121 9.84 7.69 -9.34
CA ARG A 121 8.61 8.34 -9.79
C ARG A 121 7.96 9.18 -8.68
N VAL A 122 8.12 8.78 -7.42
CA VAL A 122 7.67 9.57 -6.26
C VAL A 122 8.37 10.91 -6.19
N GLU A 123 9.67 11.01 -6.53
CA GLU A 123 10.39 12.30 -6.61
C GLU A 123 9.74 13.25 -7.62
N ASP A 124 9.46 12.77 -8.83
CA ASP A 124 8.84 13.57 -9.89
C ASP A 124 7.43 14.04 -9.50
N ILE A 125 6.64 13.15 -8.90
CA ILE A 125 5.27 13.45 -8.44
C ILE A 125 5.31 14.50 -7.32
N THR A 126 6.21 14.35 -6.35
CA THR A 126 6.31 15.29 -5.23
C THR A 126 6.80 16.66 -5.67
N GLU A 127 7.70 16.71 -6.64
CA GLU A 127 8.13 17.98 -7.27
C GLU A 127 6.94 18.67 -7.97
N ALA A 128 6.16 17.91 -8.75
CA ALA A 128 5.00 18.45 -9.46
C ALA A 128 3.87 18.91 -8.53
N LEU A 129 3.60 18.16 -7.43
CA LEU A 129 2.50 18.47 -6.51
C LEU A 129 2.86 19.54 -5.47
N TRP A 130 4.08 19.51 -4.94
CA TRP A 130 4.47 20.33 -3.77
C TRP A 130 5.69 21.23 -4.02
N GLY A 131 6.25 21.21 -5.24
CA GLY A 131 7.44 21.98 -5.62
C GLY A 131 8.72 21.57 -4.89
N THR A 132 8.75 20.37 -4.31
CA THR A 132 9.93 19.83 -3.61
C THR A 132 10.10 18.35 -3.88
N ARG A 133 11.34 17.93 -4.12
CA ARG A 133 11.70 16.53 -4.29
C ARG A 133 11.84 15.83 -2.95
N VAL A 134 11.17 14.69 -2.81
CA VAL A 134 11.35 13.80 -1.65
C VAL A 134 12.38 12.75 -2.03
N SER A 135 13.48 12.69 -1.27
CA SER A 135 14.57 11.75 -1.57
C SER A 135 14.16 10.29 -1.45
N PRO A 136 14.75 9.36 -2.22
CA PRO A 136 14.52 7.93 -2.11
C PRO A 136 14.73 7.37 -0.70
N SER A 137 15.72 7.91 0.03
CA SER A 137 15.97 7.51 1.42
C SER A 137 14.78 7.82 2.34
N THR A 138 14.10 8.94 2.10
CA THR A 138 12.89 9.31 2.87
C THR A 138 11.77 8.30 2.67
N VAL A 139 11.51 7.88 1.42
CA VAL A 139 10.50 6.86 1.13
C VAL A 139 10.86 5.52 1.79
N SER A 140 12.15 5.16 1.75
CA SER A 140 12.65 3.96 2.42
C SER A 140 12.48 4.02 3.95
N ASP A 141 12.70 5.19 4.57
CA ASP A 141 12.52 5.36 6.02
C ASP A 141 11.04 5.34 6.43
N LEU A 142 10.15 5.88 5.58
CA LEU A 142 8.70 5.78 5.76
C LEU A 142 8.23 4.32 5.68
N ASN A 143 8.81 3.52 4.76
CA ASN A 143 8.52 2.09 4.67
C ASN A 143 8.86 1.34 5.96
N LYS A 144 9.95 1.69 6.63
CA LYS A 144 10.27 1.08 7.93
C LYS A 144 9.21 1.35 8.98
N LYS A 145 8.57 2.54 8.94
CA LYS A 145 7.46 2.87 9.86
C LYS A 145 6.22 2.02 9.58
N ILE A 146 5.92 1.72 8.30
CA ILE A 146 4.78 0.87 7.92
C ILE A 146 4.99 -0.58 8.35
N TYR A 147 6.24 -1.02 8.49
CA TYR A 147 6.52 -2.41 8.82
C TYR A 147 5.81 -2.88 10.09
N GLY A 148 5.71 -2.02 11.10
CA GLY A 148 4.93 -2.30 12.31
C GLY A 148 3.44 -2.55 12.03
N THR A 149 2.83 -1.77 11.13
CA THR A 149 1.43 -1.94 10.72
C THR A 149 1.25 -3.22 9.92
N ILE A 150 2.19 -3.53 9.01
CA ILE A 150 2.17 -4.78 8.24
C ILE A 150 2.29 -5.99 9.17
N GLU A 151 3.21 -5.95 10.14
CA GLU A 151 3.37 -7.04 11.11
C GLU A 151 2.13 -7.22 12.00
N ALA A 152 1.51 -6.13 12.45
CA ALA A 152 0.25 -6.18 13.18
C ALA A 152 -0.86 -6.82 12.34
N TRP A 153 -0.96 -6.44 11.04
CA TRP A 153 -1.90 -7.03 10.10
C TRP A 153 -1.62 -8.52 9.86
N ARG A 154 -0.36 -8.92 9.68
CA ARG A 154 0.04 -10.32 9.47
C ARG A 154 -0.32 -11.22 10.65
N ASN A 155 -0.25 -10.69 11.85
CA ASN A 155 -0.49 -11.42 13.11
C ASN A 155 -1.90 -11.20 13.68
N ARG A 156 -2.79 -10.48 12.97
CA ARG A 156 -4.16 -10.25 13.44
C ARG A 156 -4.92 -11.56 13.64
N PRO A 157 -5.83 -11.66 14.61
CA PRO A 157 -6.72 -12.80 14.75
C PRO A 157 -7.54 -13.02 13.47
N ILE A 158 -7.80 -14.28 13.13
CA ILE A 158 -8.72 -14.66 12.06
C ILE A 158 -10.06 -14.96 12.71
N GLU A 159 -11.05 -14.13 12.41
CA GLU A 159 -12.39 -14.23 13.00
C GLU A 159 -13.33 -15.00 12.09
N GLY A 160 -14.31 -15.70 12.72
CA GLY A 160 -15.31 -16.47 11.99
C GLY A 160 -14.80 -17.80 11.42
N GLU A 161 -15.61 -18.38 10.52
CA GLU A 161 -15.29 -19.62 9.82
C GLU A 161 -15.00 -19.35 8.34
N HIS A 162 -14.04 -20.10 7.81
CA HIS A 162 -13.62 -20.01 6.40
C HIS A 162 -13.73 -21.37 5.74
N PRO A 163 -14.91 -21.75 5.23
CA PRO A 163 -15.12 -23.06 4.63
C PRO A 163 -14.27 -23.35 3.42
N TYR A 164 -13.82 -22.32 2.68
CA TYR A 164 -12.96 -22.48 1.51
C TYR A 164 -11.66 -21.70 1.71
N VAL A 165 -10.53 -22.36 1.50
CA VAL A 165 -9.20 -21.74 1.62
C VAL A 165 -8.41 -22.01 0.36
N TYR A 166 -7.93 -20.94 -0.31
CA TYR A 166 -7.03 -20.99 -1.44
C TYR A 166 -5.60 -20.77 -0.93
N LEU A 167 -4.69 -21.66 -1.33
CA LEU A 167 -3.27 -21.58 -1.02
C LEU A 167 -2.48 -21.51 -2.31
N ASP A 168 -1.57 -20.52 -2.39
CA ASP A 168 -0.74 -20.33 -3.57
C ASP A 168 0.67 -19.86 -3.19
N GLY A 169 1.68 -20.25 -3.95
CA GLY A 169 3.05 -19.79 -3.83
C GLY A 169 3.42 -18.87 -4.98
N ILE A 170 3.90 -17.67 -4.67
CA ILE A 170 4.33 -16.68 -5.66
C ILE A 170 5.84 -16.54 -5.58
N VAL A 171 6.56 -16.89 -6.67
CA VAL A 171 8.01 -16.71 -6.72
C VAL A 171 8.35 -15.31 -7.21
N LEU A 172 9.02 -14.54 -6.36
CA LEU A 172 9.50 -13.20 -6.66
C LEU A 172 11.04 -13.19 -6.72
N LYS A 173 11.57 -12.34 -7.60
CA LYS A 173 13.01 -12.06 -7.63
C LYS A 173 13.32 -10.90 -6.69
N ARG A 174 14.18 -11.12 -5.73
CA ARG A 174 14.65 -10.10 -4.79
C ARG A 174 16.14 -9.86 -4.98
N SER A 175 16.53 -8.60 -5.11
CA SER A 175 17.94 -8.19 -5.09
C SER A 175 18.36 -7.88 -3.65
N TRP A 176 19.39 -8.55 -3.16
CA TRP A 176 19.98 -8.34 -1.84
C TRP A 176 21.49 -8.36 -1.95
N ALA A 177 22.16 -7.32 -1.45
CA ALA A 177 23.62 -7.19 -1.44
C ALA A 177 24.28 -7.46 -2.82
N GLY A 178 23.62 -7.06 -3.93
CA GLY A 178 24.11 -7.26 -5.29
C GLY A 178 23.78 -8.63 -5.92
N GLU A 179 23.21 -9.56 -5.16
CA GLU A 179 22.75 -10.85 -5.66
C GLU A 179 21.23 -10.85 -5.88
N VAL A 180 20.79 -11.49 -6.96
CA VAL A 180 19.35 -11.73 -7.22
C VAL A 180 19.00 -13.12 -6.74
N ARG A 181 18.12 -13.21 -5.75
CA ARG A 181 17.61 -14.47 -5.21
C ARG A 181 16.12 -14.59 -5.44
N ASN A 182 15.67 -15.82 -5.70
CA ASN A 182 14.25 -16.13 -5.71
C ASN A 182 13.75 -16.24 -4.26
N VAL A 183 12.61 -15.60 -4.00
CA VAL A 183 11.90 -15.66 -2.72
C VAL A 183 10.48 -16.11 -3.01
N SER A 184 10.01 -17.14 -2.31
CA SER A 184 8.62 -17.58 -2.41
C SER A 184 7.77 -16.83 -1.38
N LEU A 185 6.66 -16.26 -1.82
CA LEU A 185 5.61 -15.75 -0.95
C LEU A 185 4.47 -16.75 -0.90
N LEU A 186 4.23 -17.31 0.28
CA LEU A 186 3.09 -18.18 0.54
C LEU A 186 1.90 -17.32 0.89
N VAL A 187 0.79 -17.49 0.18
CA VAL A 187 -0.43 -16.70 0.32
C VAL A 187 -1.61 -17.61 0.64
N ALA A 188 -2.42 -17.20 1.60
CA ALA A 188 -3.68 -17.84 1.93
C ALA A 188 -4.84 -16.84 1.78
N ILE A 189 -5.86 -17.23 0.99
CA ILE A 189 -7.10 -16.48 0.80
C ILE A 189 -8.24 -17.36 1.28
N GLY A 190 -9.03 -16.86 2.25
CA GLY A 190 -10.23 -17.53 2.75
C GLY A 190 -11.48 -16.97 2.11
N VAL A 191 -12.52 -17.80 2.08
CA VAL A 191 -13.89 -17.35 1.83
C VAL A 191 -14.67 -17.59 3.11
N ASN A 192 -15.24 -16.52 3.67
CA ASN A 192 -16.01 -16.59 4.90
C ASN A 192 -17.41 -17.18 4.69
N GLY A 193 -18.17 -17.36 5.77
CA GLY A 193 -19.53 -17.92 5.73
C GLY A 193 -20.53 -17.11 4.90
N GLU A 194 -20.26 -15.83 4.67
CA GLU A 194 -21.08 -14.92 3.84
C GLU A 194 -20.66 -14.91 2.35
N GLY A 195 -19.59 -15.64 2.00
CA GLY A 195 -19.09 -15.72 0.61
C GLY A 195 -18.06 -14.66 0.24
N TYR A 196 -17.63 -13.80 1.15
CA TYR A 196 -16.59 -12.80 0.87
C TYR A 196 -15.20 -13.40 0.97
N ARG A 197 -14.33 -12.92 0.08
CA ARG A 197 -12.91 -13.30 0.07
C ARG A 197 -12.09 -12.35 0.90
N GLU A 198 -11.19 -12.89 1.71
CA GLU A 198 -10.20 -12.11 2.44
C GLU A 198 -8.83 -12.78 2.43
N ILE A 199 -7.77 -11.97 2.49
CA ILE A 199 -6.42 -12.48 2.62
C ILE A 199 -6.20 -12.86 4.08
N LEU A 200 -6.08 -14.17 4.35
CA LEU A 200 -5.86 -14.69 5.69
C LEU A 200 -4.42 -14.50 6.16
N GLY A 201 -3.46 -14.60 5.24
CA GLY A 201 -2.06 -14.43 5.58
C GLY A 201 -1.15 -14.42 4.36
N ILE A 202 0.04 -13.85 4.58
CA ILE A 202 1.16 -13.84 3.64
C ILE A 202 2.41 -14.13 4.44
N CYS A 203 3.24 -15.09 3.99
CA CYS A 203 4.50 -15.44 4.61
C CYS A 203 5.61 -15.54 3.57
N GLU A 204 6.81 -15.07 3.92
CA GLU A 204 7.99 -15.31 3.12
C GLU A 204 8.49 -16.74 3.41
N GLY A 205 8.58 -17.58 2.38
CA GLY A 205 9.16 -18.92 2.43
C GLY A 205 10.50 -18.95 1.69
N ALA A 206 11.48 -19.65 2.24
CA ALA A 206 12.75 -19.84 1.54
C ALA A 206 12.55 -20.66 0.25
N LYS A 207 11.60 -21.59 0.28
CA LYS A 207 11.14 -22.44 -0.84
C LYS A 207 9.67 -22.83 -0.59
N GLU A 208 9.01 -23.26 -1.65
CA GLU A 208 7.69 -23.91 -1.59
C GLU A 208 7.87 -25.38 -1.18
N ASP A 209 8.41 -25.63 0.00
CA ASP A 209 8.62 -26.97 0.55
C ASP A 209 7.64 -27.27 1.69
N LYS A 210 7.62 -28.53 2.12
CA LYS A 210 6.75 -29.00 3.21
C LYS A 210 6.96 -28.18 4.50
N ALA A 211 8.19 -27.83 4.83
CA ALA A 211 8.49 -27.10 6.07
C ALA A 211 7.92 -25.68 6.05
N GLY A 212 8.05 -24.98 4.91
CA GLY A 212 7.47 -23.66 4.71
C GLY A 212 5.94 -23.66 4.82
N TRP A 213 5.30 -24.63 4.13
CA TRP A 213 3.84 -24.75 4.19
C TRP A 213 3.35 -25.17 5.57
N SER A 214 4.00 -26.12 6.25
CA SER A 214 3.64 -26.53 7.60
C SER A 214 3.74 -25.38 8.59
N GLY A 215 4.82 -24.59 8.54
CA GLY A 215 4.97 -23.40 9.38
C GLY A 215 3.87 -22.36 9.11
N PHE A 216 3.54 -22.13 7.85
CA PHE A 216 2.51 -21.17 7.47
C PHE A 216 1.11 -21.61 7.90
N LEU A 217 0.73 -22.86 7.65
CA LEU A 217 -0.58 -23.41 8.05
C LEU A 217 -0.73 -23.47 9.57
N LYS A 218 0.34 -23.82 10.29
CA LYS A 218 0.38 -23.75 11.75
C LYS A 218 0.09 -22.34 12.24
N HIS A 219 0.75 -21.34 11.68
CA HIS A 219 0.55 -19.94 12.03
C HIS A 219 -0.90 -19.47 11.78
N LEU A 220 -1.51 -19.85 10.63
CA LEU A 220 -2.91 -19.55 10.36
C LEU A 220 -3.85 -20.17 11.39
N LYS A 221 -3.60 -21.42 11.78
CA LYS A 221 -4.39 -22.13 12.80
C LYS A 221 -4.26 -21.47 14.18
N GLU A 222 -3.04 -21.10 14.58
CA GLU A 222 -2.76 -20.39 15.84
C GLU A 222 -3.46 -19.02 15.90
N ARG A 223 -3.62 -18.35 14.76
CA ARG A 223 -4.37 -17.09 14.63
C ARG A 223 -5.89 -17.26 14.61
N GLY A 224 -6.40 -18.48 14.62
CA GLY A 224 -7.83 -18.76 14.73
C GLY A 224 -8.51 -19.27 13.47
N LEU A 225 -7.77 -19.64 12.40
CA LEU A 225 -8.38 -20.25 11.20
C LEU A 225 -9.10 -21.56 11.56
N LYS A 226 -10.41 -21.59 11.32
CA LYS A 226 -11.29 -22.72 11.63
C LYS A 226 -12.41 -22.88 10.61
N GLY A 227 -13.12 -24.01 10.68
CA GLY A 227 -14.26 -24.31 9.81
C GLY A 227 -13.88 -24.62 8.37
N VAL A 228 -12.60 -24.94 8.10
CA VAL A 228 -12.10 -25.23 6.76
C VAL A 228 -12.69 -26.57 6.29
N ARG A 229 -13.41 -26.55 5.17
CA ARG A 229 -14.03 -27.72 4.53
C ARG A 229 -13.34 -28.12 3.23
N LEU A 230 -12.81 -27.14 2.50
CA LEU A 230 -12.12 -27.36 1.23
C LEU A 230 -10.89 -26.46 1.10
N ILE A 231 -9.75 -27.07 0.82
CA ILE A 231 -8.50 -26.40 0.48
C ILE A 231 -8.24 -26.55 -1.01
N ILE A 232 -8.04 -25.42 -1.69
CA ILE A 232 -7.75 -25.35 -3.13
C ILE A 232 -6.32 -24.86 -3.32
N SER A 233 -5.48 -25.64 -3.99
CA SER A 233 -4.09 -25.26 -4.22
C SER A 233 -3.50 -25.91 -5.48
N ASP A 234 -2.27 -25.54 -5.85
CA ASP A 234 -1.52 -26.32 -6.82
C ASP A 234 -1.16 -27.70 -6.23
N ALA A 235 -0.83 -28.66 -7.10
CA ALA A 235 -0.43 -30.00 -6.70
C ALA A 235 1.06 -30.06 -6.29
N CYS A 236 1.47 -29.18 -5.40
CA CYS A 236 2.74 -29.24 -4.72
C CYS A 236 2.64 -30.29 -3.59
N MET A 237 3.47 -31.35 -3.63
CA MET A 237 3.39 -32.45 -2.65
C MET A 237 3.53 -31.95 -1.21
N GLY A 238 4.48 -31.07 -0.93
CA GLY A 238 4.67 -30.51 0.42
C GLY A 238 3.47 -29.75 0.94
N LEU A 239 2.70 -29.09 0.06
CA LEU A 239 1.49 -28.35 0.42
C LEU A 239 0.33 -29.28 0.74
N SER A 240 0.05 -30.25 -0.13
CA SER A 240 -1.07 -31.20 0.06
C SER A 240 -0.89 -32.05 1.32
N GLU A 241 0.35 -32.49 1.59
CA GLU A 241 0.68 -33.21 2.84
C GLU A 241 0.48 -32.34 4.08
N SER A 242 0.96 -31.10 4.05
CA SER A 242 0.79 -30.15 5.16
C SER A 242 -0.69 -29.80 5.36
N ALA A 243 -1.46 -29.64 4.28
CA ALA A 243 -2.89 -29.38 4.37
C ALA A 243 -3.63 -30.54 5.09
N ALA A 244 -3.33 -31.79 4.73
CA ALA A 244 -3.91 -32.96 5.39
C ALA A 244 -3.49 -33.08 6.87
N GLU A 245 -2.26 -32.67 7.23
CA GLU A 245 -1.76 -32.69 8.60
C GLU A 245 -2.48 -31.66 9.49
N PHE A 246 -2.61 -30.41 9.01
CA PHE A 246 -3.18 -29.33 9.83
C PHE A 246 -4.70 -29.23 9.77
N PHE A 247 -5.32 -29.68 8.68
CA PHE A 247 -6.77 -29.66 8.45
C PHE A 247 -7.27 -31.04 7.96
N PRO A 248 -7.22 -32.08 8.80
CA PRO A 248 -7.54 -33.44 8.40
C PRO A 248 -9.01 -33.62 7.95
N ASP A 249 -9.91 -32.75 8.44
CA ASP A 249 -11.34 -32.81 8.09
C ASP A 249 -11.66 -32.05 6.79
N ALA A 250 -10.69 -31.34 6.22
CA ALA A 250 -10.87 -30.59 4.98
C ALA A 250 -10.57 -31.47 3.76
N ALA A 251 -11.45 -31.43 2.77
CA ALA A 251 -11.14 -31.98 1.46
C ALA A 251 -10.07 -31.13 0.75
N TRP A 252 -9.28 -31.77 -0.09
CA TRP A 252 -8.31 -31.06 -0.93
C TRP A 252 -8.71 -31.13 -2.40
N GLN A 253 -8.61 -30.01 -3.11
CA GLN A 253 -8.88 -29.90 -4.53
C GLN A 253 -7.72 -29.22 -5.23
N ARG A 254 -7.27 -29.81 -6.32
CA ARG A 254 -6.29 -29.14 -7.20
C ARG A 254 -6.89 -27.90 -7.86
N CYS A 255 -6.16 -26.80 -7.85
CA CYS A 255 -6.55 -25.56 -8.52
C CYS A 255 -6.70 -25.80 -10.03
N LEU A 256 -7.90 -25.55 -10.55
CA LEU A 256 -8.20 -25.75 -11.98
C LEU A 256 -7.34 -24.87 -12.89
N VAL A 257 -7.02 -23.65 -12.47
CA VAL A 257 -6.17 -22.76 -13.27
C VAL A 257 -4.77 -23.34 -13.45
N HIS A 258 -4.16 -23.84 -12.36
CA HIS A 258 -2.84 -24.51 -12.43
C HIS A 258 -2.92 -25.81 -13.21
N TRP A 259 -4.00 -26.57 -13.05
CA TRP A 259 -4.22 -27.78 -13.82
C TRP A 259 -4.32 -27.50 -15.32
N TYR A 260 -5.10 -26.50 -15.74
CA TYR A 260 -5.18 -26.08 -17.13
C TYR A 260 -3.81 -25.65 -17.68
N ARG A 261 -3.06 -24.85 -16.94
CA ARG A 261 -1.71 -24.42 -17.33
C ARG A 261 -0.79 -25.62 -17.54
N ASN A 262 -0.86 -26.60 -16.65
CA ASN A 262 -0.07 -27.82 -16.78
C ASN A 262 -0.47 -28.62 -18.03
N VAL A 263 -1.76 -28.81 -18.30
CA VAL A 263 -2.22 -29.46 -19.51
C VAL A 263 -1.70 -28.73 -20.74
N PHE A 264 -1.86 -27.42 -20.80
CA PHE A 264 -1.44 -26.63 -21.97
C PHE A 264 0.07 -26.59 -22.17
N SER A 265 0.87 -26.77 -21.13
CA SER A 265 2.34 -26.89 -21.27
C SER A 265 2.78 -28.13 -22.01
N HIS A 266 1.95 -29.19 -22.05
CA HIS A 266 2.19 -30.43 -22.76
C HIS A 266 1.51 -30.52 -24.14
N VAL A 267 0.73 -29.49 -24.51
CA VAL A 267 -0.03 -29.42 -25.76
C VAL A 267 0.72 -28.52 -26.76
N PRO A 268 0.90 -28.95 -28.01
CA PRO A 268 1.42 -28.07 -29.06
C PRO A 268 0.58 -26.77 -29.16
N SER A 269 1.23 -25.66 -29.37
CA SER A 269 0.57 -24.31 -29.37
C SER A 269 -0.60 -24.22 -30.36
N THR A 270 -0.51 -24.94 -31.49
CA THR A 270 -1.55 -25.02 -32.53
C THR A 270 -2.83 -25.73 -32.06
N LYS A 271 -2.75 -26.62 -31.07
CA LYS A 271 -3.87 -27.39 -30.55
C LYS A 271 -4.46 -26.89 -29.24
N VAL A 272 -3.83 -25.89 -28.62
CA VAL A 272 -4.27 -25.35 -27.30
C VAL A 272 -5.74 -24.90 -27.32
N ARG A 273 -6.18 -24.24 -28.40
CA ARG A 273 -7.57 -23.75 -28.52
C ARG A 273 -8.58 -24.91 -28.58
N GLU A 274 -8.29 -25.96 -29.30
CA GLU A 274 -9.13 -27.16 -29.42
C GLU A 274 -9.24 -27.88 -28.06
N ILE A 275 -8.12 -28.16 -27.43
CA ILE A 275 -8.06 -28.81 -26.11
C ILE A 275 -8.76 -27.94 -25.05
N ALA A 276 -8.60 -26.61 -25.07
CA ALA A 276 -9.30 -25.72 -24.15
C ALA A 276 -10.82 -25.79 -24.31
N ALA A 277 -11.33 -25.92 -25.53
CA ALA A 277 -12.76 -26.08 -25.79
C ALA A 277 -13.28 -27.44 -25.25
N MET A 278 -12.53 -28.54 -25.45
CA MET A 278 -12.87 -29.83 -24.90
C MET A 278 -12.91 -29.83 -23.37
N LEU A 279 -11.89 -29.26 -22.72
CA LEU A 279 -11.84 -29.19 -21.26
C LEU A 279 -12.96 -28.32 -20.68
N LYS A 280 -13.31 -27.23 -21.35
CA LYS A 280 -14.47 -26.41 -20.95
C LYS A 280 -15.78 -27.18 -21.06
N ALA A 281 -15.96 -27.98 -22.12
CA ALA A 281 -17.16 -28.79 -22.29
C ALA A 281 -17.30 -29.83 -21.15
N ILE A 282 -16.19 -30.46 -20.74
CA ILE A 282 -16.21 -31.40 -19.59
C ILE A 282 -16.60 -30.71 -18.31
N HIS A 283 -16.09 -29.52 -18.03
CA HIS A 283 -16.42 -28.76 -16.81
C HIS A 283 -17.81 -28.12 -16.83
N ALA A 284 -18.38 -27.89 -18.01
CA ALA A 284 -19.75 -27.39 -18.16
C ALA A 284 -20.80 -28.49 -18.01
N GLY A 285 -20.38 -29.77 -18.04
CA GLY A 285 -21.27 -30.90 -17.82
C GLY A 285 -21.68 -31.00 -16.35
N GLU A 286 -22.98 -30.92 -16.09
CA GLU A 286 -23.54 -31.07 -14.73
C GLU A 286 -23.60 -32.53 -14.27
N ASP A 287 -23.42 -33.48 -15.18
CA ASP A 287 -23.55 -34.91 -14.94
C ASP A 287 -22.21 -35.65 -15.09
N LEU A 288 -21.85 -36.43 -14.09
CA LEU A 288 -20.67 -37.31 -14.10
C LEU A 288 -20.70 -38.34 -15.25
N SER A 289 -21.87 -38.66 -15.80
CA SER A 289 -22.00 -39.57 -16.96
C SER A 289 -21.27 -39.05 -18.22
N LEU A 290 -21.12 -37.71 -18.35
CA LEU A 290 -20.39 -37.13 -19.49
C LEU A 290 -18.87 -37.35 -19.43
N ILE A 291 -18.32 -37.65 -18.26
CA ILE A 291 -16.90 -37.98 -18.10
C ILE A 291 -16.59 -39.31 -18.76
N HIS A 292 -17.49 -40.27 -18.68
CA HIS A 292 -17.35 -41.61 -19.29
C HIS A 292 -17.46 -41.58 -20.81
N ILE A 293 -18.20 -40.62 -21.38
CA ILE A 293 -18.32 -40.47 -22.85
C ILE A 293 -17.01 -39.92 -23.48
N SER A 294 -16.20 -39.22 -22.69
CA SER A 294 -14.92 -38.66 -23.17
C SER A 294 -13.71 -39.57 -22.95
N GLU A 295 -13.88 -40.75 -22.32
CA GLU A 295 -12.81 -41.74 -22.25
C GLU A 295 -12.54 -42.32 -23.66
N PRO A 296 -11.27 -42.23 -24.16
CA PRO A 296 -10.95 -42.88 -25.41
C PRO A 296 -11.20 -44.38 -25.24
N THR A 297 -12.08 -44.92 -26.09
CA THR A 297 -12.24 -46.37 -26.24
C THR A 297 -10.86 -46.97 -26.47
N ARG A 298 -10.34 -47.75 -25.51
CA ARG A 298 -9.09 -48.50 -25.70
C ARG A 298 -9.27 -49.43 -26.91
N PRO A 299 -8.29 -49.45 -27.81
CA PRO A 299 -8.27 -50.42 -28.91
C PRO A 299 -8.18 -51.86 -28.40
#